data_19c9b81881efb4542f6d6668dc6ed360
#
_entry.id   19c9b81881efb4542f6d6668dc6ed360
#
_cell.length_a   1.000
_cell.length_b   1.000
_cell.length_c   1.000
_cell.angle_alpha   90.00
_cell.angle_beta   90.00
_cell.angle_gamma   90.00
#
_symmetry.space_group_name_H-M   'P 1'
#
loop_
_entity.id
_entity.type
_entity.pdbx_description
1 polymer ?
#
loop_
_entity_poly.entity_id
_entity_poly.type
_entity_poly.pdbx_seq_one_letter_code
_entity_poly.pdbx_strand_id
1 'polypeptide(L)'
;MIKYKYFFGSDERSLNFLNTIYTQYNKVKVVTLEPKKTGRGRKITSNPVQIYCEQNDIEYSYYQEENIYEDMEYGIVASFAKIFTNNFITNNKPLFNIHLSLLPKYKGPTPVESALLNLEKFSGYTIFKINKNVDTGDIIYQKTLNIEGKYATEVYEQIYESFHIDILNIDFYKNGQIQENIASNTRKFFKEDFNIQELTIQNAKSKIRAFDYLGPAFIKYNNINLKILN
;
A
#
# COMPACT_ATOMS: atom_id res chain seq x y z
N MET A 1 -24.41 6.51 20.19
CA MET A 1 -23.01 6.00 20.35
C MET A 1 -22.10 6.83 19.44
N ILE A 2 -20.95 7.28 19.94
CA ILE A 2 -19.97 8.01 19.15
C ILE A 2 -19.38 7.05 18.11
N LYS A 3 -19.26 7.48 16.87
CA LYS A 3 -18.66 6.70 15.78
C LYS A 3 -17.25 7.17 15.50
N TYR A 4 -16.37 6.22 15.14
CA TYR A 4 -14.97 6.44 14.84
C TYR A 4 -14.63 5.92 13.44
N LYS A 5 -13.72 6.60 12.77
CA LYS A 5 -13.03 6.02 11.63
C LYS A 5 -11.92 5.10 12.14
N TYR A 6 -11.76 3.96 11.51
CA TYR A 6 -10.69 3.03 11.87
C TYR A 6 -9.63 3.03 10.78
N PHE A 7 -8.37 3.07 11.19
CA PHE A 7 -7.23 2.91 10.29
C PHE A 7 -6.55 1.57 10.54
N PHE A 8 -6.34 0.80 9.47
CA PHE A 8 -5.63 -0.48 9.51
C PHE A 8 -4.34 -0.36 8.70
N GLY A 9 -3.19 -0.48 9.35
CA GLY A 9 -1.87 -0.39 8.73
C GLY A 9 -0.82 -1.16 9.52
N SER A 10 0.28 -1.56 8.88
CA SER A 10 1.31 -2.36 9.58
C SER A 10 2.73 -2.17 9.08
N ASP A 11 2.97 -1.44 8.00
CA ASP A 11 4.31 -1.22 7.46
C ASP A 11 4.61 0.27 7.23
N GLU A 12 5.82 0.55 6.81
CA GLU A 12 6.33 1.92 6.62
C GLU A 12 5.48 2.73 5.64
N ARG A 13 5.00 2.10 4.56
CA ARG A 13 4.17 2.76 3.53
C ARG A 13 2.81 3.20 4.07
N SER A 14 2.34 2.60 5.16
CA SER A 14 1.08 3.00 5.79
C SER A 14 1.19 4.28 6.62
N LEU A 15 2.41 4.71 7.04
CA LEU A 15 2.60 5.83 7.96
C LEU A 15 2.13 7.18 7.40
N ASN A 16 2.41 7.48 6.14
CA ASN A 16 1.96 8.72 5.52
C ASN A 16 0.43 8.80 5.40
N PHE A 17 -0.23 7.66 5.10
CA PHE A 17 -1.68 7.57 5.10
C PHE A 17 -2.25 7.73 6.52
N LEU A 18 -1.65 7.05 7.52
CA LEU A 18 -2.05 7.18 8.92
C LEU A 18 -1.95 8.63 9.38
N ASN A 19 -0.80 9.28 9.16
CA ASN A 19 -0.61 10.67 9.55
C ASN A 19 -1.67 11.59 8.92
N THR A 20 -1.91 11.45 7.62
CA THR A 20 -2.96 12.20 6.92
C THR A 20 -4.34 11.98 7.53
N ILE A 21 -4.72 10.72 7.74
CA ILE A 21 -6.06 10.37 8.27
C ILE A 21 -6.20 10.86 9.71
N TYR A 22 -5.17 10.68 10.54
CA TYR A 22 -5.19 11.08 11.94
C TYR A 22 -5.25 12.60 12.14
N THR A 23 -4.57 13.35 11.27
CA THR A 23 -4.55 14.82 11.33
C THR A 23 -5.80 15.47 10.72
N GLN A 24 -6.40 14.86 9.71
CA GLN A 24 -7.55 15.44 9.02
C GLN A 24 -8.91 14.97 9.57
N TYR A 25 -8.97 13.83 10.21
CA TYR A 25 -10.20 13.36 10.83
C TYR A 25 -10.16 13.45 12.34
N ASN A 26 -11.26 13.93 12.92
CA ASN A 26 -11.50 13.79 14.36
C ASN A 26 -11.94 12.35 14.66
N LYS A 27 -11.47 11.76 15.78
CA LYS A 27 -11.91 10.44 16.26
C LYS A 27 -11.50 9.28 15.34
N VAL A 28 -10.21 9.09 15.22
CA VAL A 28 -9.60 7.95 14.54
C VAL A 28 -9.10 6.93 15.57
N LYS A 29 -9.39 5.65 15.34
CA LYS A 29 -8.79 4.52 16.08
C LYS A 29 -7.86 3.75 15.16
N VAL A 30 -6.70 3.36 15.67
CA VAL A 30 -5.68 2.65 14.90
C VAL A 30 -5.67 1.18 15.25
N VAL A 31 -5.65 0.33 14.24
CA VAL A 31 -5.49 -1.12 14.36
C VAL A 31 -4.24 -1.55 13.60
N THR A 32 -3.35 -2.25 14.28
CA THR A 32 -2.12 -2.76 13.66
C THR A 32 -1.91 -4.24 13.98
N LEU A 33 -0.85 -4.83 13.49
CA LEU A 33 -0.52 -6.23 13.73
C LEU A 33 0.34 -6.37 14.99
N GLU A 34 0.22 -7.50 15.67
CA GLU A 34 1.11 -7.84 16.78
C GLU A 34 2.58 -7.89 16.37
N PRO A 35 3.50 -7.59 17.29
CA PRO A 35 4.92 -7.72 17.07
C PRO A 35 5.30 -9.14 16.61
N LYS A 36 6.21 -9.23 15.66
CA LYS A 36 6.66 -10.50 15.09
C LYS A 36 8.14 -10.76 15.39
N LYS A 37 8.50 -12.02 15.44
CA LYS A 37 9.92 -12.42 15.45
C LYS A 37 10.52 -12.13 14.08
N THR A 38 11.49 -11.20 14.02
CA THR A 38 12.15 -10.79 12.79
C THR A 38 13.67 -10.97 12.86
N GLY A 39 14.30 -11.00 11.69
CA GLY A 39 15.75 -11.09 11.56
C GLY A 39 16.36 -12.44 11.94
N ARG A 40 17.70 -12.58 11.77
CA ARG A 40 18.45 -13.82 12.07
C ARG A 40 18.42 -14.21 13.54
N GLY A 41 18.26 -13.23 14.46
CA GLY A 41 18.19 -13.44 15.90
C GLY A 41 16.78 -13.70 16.44
N ARG A 42 15.75 -13.74 15.59
CA ARG A 42 14.33 -13.92 15.97
C ARG A 42 13.88 -13.02 17.15
N LYS A 43 14.39 -11.78 17.22
CA LYS A 43 13.91 -10.80 18.20
C LYS A 43 12.48 -10.38 17.87
N ILE A 44 11.65 -10.26 18.90
CA ILE A 44 10.31 -9.67 18.75
C ILE A 44 10.50 -8.19 18.42
N THR A 45 9.93 -7.74 17.30
CA THR A 45 10.05 -6.38 16.82
C THR A 45 8.66 -5.81 16.56
N SER A 46 8.40 -4.64 17.13
CA SER A 46 7.21 -3.85 16.83
C SER A 46 7.20 -3.45 15.36
N ASN A 47 6.03 -3.37 14.78
CA ASN A 47 5.89 -2.89 13.42
C ASN A 47 5.94 -1.34 13.35
N PRO A 48 6.20 -0.74 12.17
CA PRO A 48 6.31 0.71 12.02
C PRO A 48 5.10 1.50 12.54
N VAL A 49 3.88 1.01 12.34
CA VAL A 49 2.66 1.70 12.81
C VAL A 49 2.58 1.71 14.34
N GLN A 50 2.90 0.58 14.99
CA GLN A 50 2.98 0.53 16.45
C GLN A 50 3.98 1.56 16.97
N ILE A 51 5.20 1.56 16.45
CA ILE A 51 6.27 2.49 16.85
C ILE A 51 5.81 3.95 16.67
N TYR A 52 5.19 4.24 15.53
CA TYR A 52 4.66 5.57 15.23
C TYR A 52 3.58 6.00 16.24
N CYS A 53 2.65 5.12 16.57
CA CYS A 53 1.59 5.39 17.55
C CYS A 53 2.17 5.67 18.93
N GLU A 54 3.13 4.85 19.39
CA GLU A 54 3.81 5.04 20.69
C GLU A 54 4.59 6.36 20.75
N GLN A 55 5.24 6.78 19.67
CA GLN A 55 6.00 8.04 19.60
C GLN A 55 5.11 9.29 19.55
N ASN A 56 3.86 9.17 19.14
CA ASN A 56 2.94 10.29 18.96
C ASN A 56 1.72 10.24 19.91
N ASP A 57 1.77 9.40 20.96
CA ASP A 57 0.69 9.22 21.95
C ASP A 57 -0.67 8.88 21.30
N ILE A 58 -0.65 8.09 20.20
CA ILE A 58 -1.83 7.64 19.49
C ILE A 58 -2.28 6.29 20.05
N GLU A 59 -3.53 6.21 20.50
CA GLU A 59 -4.13 4.95 20.96
C GLU A 59 -4.25 3.96 19.78
N TYR A 60 -3.79 2.73 20.00
CA TYR A 60 -3.91 1.66 19.01
C TYR A 60 -4.31 0.33 19.66
N SER A 61 -4.81 -0.58 18.84
CA SER A 61 -5.10 -1.96 19.23
C SER A 61 -4.49 -2.94 18.21
N TYR A 62 -4.32 -4.19 18.63
CA TYR A 62 -3.93 -5.25 17.71
C TYR A 62 -5.14 -5.85 17.00
N TYR A 63 -4.94 -6.15 15.72
CA TYR A 63 -5.95 -6.88 14.94
C TYR A 63 -6.16 -8.28 15.49
N GLN A 64 -7.43 -8.59 15.76
CA GLN A 64 -7.90 -9.95 16.05
C GLN A 64 -9.04 -10.26 15.07
N GLU A 65 -9.05 -11.47 14.53
CA GLU A 65 -9.99 -11.88 13.49
C GLU A 65 -11.45 -11.90 13.99
N GLU A 66 -11.63 -12.13 15.27
CA GLU A 66 -12.94 -12.23 15.93
C GLU A 66 -13.52 -10.88 16.34
N ASN A 67 -12.72 -9.80 16.26
CA ASN A 67 -13.16 -8.49 16.71
C ASN A 67 -14.30 -7.95 15.85
N ILE A 68 -15.33 -7.45 16.53
CA ILE A 68 -16.41 -6.66 15.96
C ILE A 68 -16.31 -5.25 16.53
N TYR A 69 -16.10 -4.28 15.67
CA TYR A 69 -15.94 -2.88 16.06
C TYR A 69 -17.30 -2.16 15.95
N GLU A 70 -18.12 -2.26 16.99
CA GLU A 70 -19.49 -1.70 17.00
C GLU A 70 -19.55 -0.19 16.81
N ASP A 71 -18.52 0.52 17.27
CA ASP A 71 -18.39 1.97 17.13
C ASP A 71 -17.68 2.41 15.84
N MET A 72 -17.34 1.48 14.95
CA MET A 72 -16.75 1.80 13.67
C MET A 72 -17.80 2.41 12.73
N GLU A 73 -17.45 3.54 12.12
CA GLU A 73 -18.22 4.14 11.03
C GLU A 73 -17.84 3.47 9.70
N TYR A 74 -16.55 3.42 9.42
CA TYR A 74 -15.89 2.65 8.36
C TYR A 74 -14.41 2.50 8.70
N GLY A 75 -13.73 1.56 8.03
CA GLY A 75 -12.29 1.37 8.15
C GLY A 75 -11.56 1.75 6.87
N ILE A 76 -10.41 2.42 7.01
CA ILE A 76 -9.47 2.69 5.91
C ILE A 76 -8.25 1.79 6.11
N VAL A 77 -7.88 1.08 5.08
CA VAL A 77 -6.79 0.10 5.08
C VAL A 77 -5.70 0.59 4.14
N ALA A 78 -4.47 0.66 4.62
CA ALA A 78 -3.31 0.99 3.81
C ALA A 78 -2.11 0.12 4.21
N SER A 79 -1.57 -0.62 3.26
CA SER A 79 -0.38 -1.48 3.49
C SER A 79 -0.49 -2.34 4.76
N PHE A 80 -1.60 -3.05 4.90
CA PHE A 80 -1.86 -3.96 6.01
C PHE A 80 -1.50 -5.38 5.60
N ALA A 81 -0.46 -5.93 6.20
CA ALA A 81 0.12 -7.23 5.83
C ALA A 81 -0.72 -8.44 6.30
N LYS A 82 -2.04 -8.32 6.25
CA LYS A 82 -3.02 -9.37 6.59
C LYS A 82 -4.19 -9.31 5.61
N ILE A 83 -4.64 -10.45 5.17
CA ILE A 83 -5.89 -10.57 4.40
C ILE A 83 -7.02 -10.77 5.41
N PHE A 84 -8.07 -9.97 5.30
CA PHE A 84 -9.26 -10.11 6.13
C PHE A 84 -10.08 -11.33 5.71
N THR A 85 -10.58 -12.06 6.68
CA THR A 85 -11.49 -13.18 6.43
C THR A 85 -12.87 -12.69 6.03
N ASN A 86 -13.64 -13.55 5.36
CA ASN A 86 -15.02 -13.23 5.02
C ASN A 86 -15.85 -12.91 6.27
N ASN A 87 -15.62 -13.65 7.36
CA ASN A 87 -16.32 -13.43 8.62
C ASN A 87 -16.05 -12.02 9.16
N PHE A 88 -14.77 -11.59 9.18
CA PHE A 88 -14.41 -10.24 9.61
C PHE A 88 -15.07 -9.15 8.74
N ILE A 89 -15.00 -9.31 7.40
CA ILE A 89 -15.60 -8.35 6.45
C ILE A 89 -17.12 -8.25 6.63
N THR A 90 -17.79 -9.37 6.85
CA THR A 90 -19.26 -9.41 6.96
C THR A 90 -19.77 -8.85 8.30
N ASN A 91 -19.04 -9.08 9.38
CA ASN A 91 -19.44 -8.68 10.72
C ASN A 91 -19.06 -7.24 11.10
N ASN A 92 -18.22 -6.60 10.30
CA ASN A 92 -17.79 -5.23 10.52
C ASN A 92 -18.41 -4.25 9.51
N LYS A 93 -18.28 -2.96 9.79
CA LYS A 93 -18.66 -1.90 8.85
C LYS A 93 -17.74 -1.92 7.63
N PRO A 94 -18.11 -1.24 6.52
CA PRO A 94 -17.32 -1.26 5.31
C PRO A 94 -15.84 -0.92 5.55
N LEU A 95 -14.96 -1.69 4.93
CA LEU A 95 -13.54 -1.44 4.87
C LEU A 95 -13.17 -0.98 3.47
N PHE A 96 -12.35 0.05 3.39
CA PHE A 96 -11.85 0.61 2.13
C PHE A 96 -10.33 0.50 2.08
N ASN A 97 -9.80 -0.12 1.03
CA ASN A 97 -8.35 -0.23 0.85
C ASN A 97 -7.84 0.86 -0.09
N ILE A 98 -6.69 1.42 0.26
CA ILE A 98 -5.91 2.31 -0.61
C ILE A 98 -4.93 1.43 -1.37
N HIS A 99 -5.16 1.23 -2.66
CA HIS A 99 -4.30 0.46 -3.55
C HIS A 99 -3.54 1.39 -4.49
N LEU A 100 -2.23 1.19 -4.63
CA LEU A 100 -1.33 2.15 -5.28
C LEU A 100 -1.20 1.91 -6.79
N SER A 101 -2.34 1.69 -7.45
CA SER A 101 -2.47 1.64 -8.91
C SER A 101 -3.86 2.09 -9.36
N LEU A 102 -4.03 2.22 -10.65
CA LEU A 102 -5.34 2.39 -11.30
C LEU A 102 -5.98 1.02 -11.53
N LEU A 103 -6.72 0.50 -10.51
CA LEU A 103 -7.44 -0.76 -10.64
C LEU A 103 -8.40 -0.73 -11.85
N PRO A 104 -8.56 -1.87 -12.57
CA PRO A 104 -8.15 -3.22 -12.24
C PRO A 104 -6.71 -3.60 -12.62
N LYS A 105 -5.87 -2.66 -13.08
CA LYS A 105 -4.47 -2.94 -13.37
C LYS A 105 -3.64 -3.07 -12.08
N TYR A 106 -2.63 -3.95 -12.11
CA TYR A 106 -1.62 -4.10 -11.06
C TYR A 106 -2.17 -4.46 -9.68
N LYS A 107 -3.10 -5.42 -9.59
CA LYS A 107 -3.55 -6.01 -8.32
C LYS A 107 -2.39 -6.70 -7.61
N GLY A 108 -2.34 -6.61 -6.28
CA GLY A 108 -1.33 -7.31 -5.49
C GLY A 108 -0.26 -6.41 -4.87
N PRO A 109 0.93 -6.95 -4.51
CA PRO A 109 1.81 -6.34 -3.52
C PRO A 109 2.75 -5.23 -4.03
N THR A 110 2.97 -5.08 -5.35
CA THR A 110 3.98 -4.18 -5.92
C THR A 110 3.46 -3.37 -7.10
N PRO A 111 2.35 -2.62 -6.93
CA PRO A 111 1.70 -1.94 -8.05
C PRO A 111 2.53 -0.82 -8.65
N VAL A 112 3.19 0.01 -7.84
CA VAL A 112 4.01 1.15 -8.29
C VAL A 112 5.20 0.66 -9.12
N GLU A 113 5.97 -0.28 -8.57
CA GLU A 113 7.14 -0.85 -9.25
C GLU A 113 6.74 -1.53 -10.56
N SER A 114 5.62 -2.26 -10.54
CA SER A 114 5.11 -2.96 -11.73
C SER A 114 4.69 -1.98 -12.83
N ALA A 115 4.06 -0.86 -12.49
CA ALA A 115 3.70 0.18 -13.45
C ALA A 115 4.96 0.81 -14.08
N LEU A 116 5.98 1.11 -13.28
CA LEU A 116 7.26 1.64 -13.76
C LEU A 116 8.01 0.64 -14.65
N LEU A 117 8.05 -0.64 -14.28
CA LEU A 117 8.66 -1.70 -15.08
C LEU A 117 7.99 -1.88 -16.43
N ASN A 118 6.67 -1.68 -16.51
CA ASN A 118 5.90 -1.73 -17.75
C ASN A 118 5.90 -0.41 -18.52
N LEU A 119 6.75 0.56 -18.10
CA LEU A 119 6.90 1.86 -18.78
C LEU A 119 5.58 2.63 -18.92
N GLU A 120 4.68 2.45 -17.96
CA GLU A 120 3.43 3.22 -17.94
C GLU A 120 3.74 4.71 -17.77
N LYS A 121 3.01 5.54 -18.51
CA LYS A 121 3.10 6.99 -18.37
C LYS A 121 2.25 7.51 -17.21
N PHE A 122 1.17 6.79 -16.92
CA PHE A 122 0.22 7.14 -15.89
C PHE A 122 -0.01 5.96 -14.96
N SER A 123 -0.08 6.24 -13.66
CA SER A 123 -0.55 5.35 -12.61
C SER A 123 -1.30 6.19 -11.58
N GLY A 124 -1.35 5.80 -10.33
CA GLY A 124 -2.01 6.56 -9.28
C GLY A 124 -2.43 5.68 -8.13
N TYR A 125 -3.56 6.01 -7.52
CA TYR A 125 -4.12 5.18 -6.47
C TYR A 125 -5.63 5.02 -6.63
N THR A 126 -6.12 3.92 -6.08
CA THR A 126 -7.54 3.56 -6.05
C THR A 126 -7.98 3.31 -4.62
N ILE A 127 -9.08 3.91 -4.21
CA ILE A 127 -9.78 3.53 -2.98
C ILE A 127 -10.96 2.66 -3.39
N PHE A 128 -11.02 1.45 -2.86
CA PHE A 128 -12.08 0.50 -3.18
C PHE A 128 -12.61 -0.17 -1.93
N LYS A 129 -13.87 -0.61 -1.96
CA LYS A 129 -14.51 -1.34 -0.88
C LYS A 129 -13.99 -2.78 -0.85
N ILE A 130 -13.44 -3.21 0.27
CA ILE A 130 -12.91 -4.57 0.41
C ILE A 130 -14.04 -5.59 0.32
N ASN A 131 -13.79 -6.64 -0.46
CA ASN A 131 -14.63 -7.83 -0.57
C ASN A 131 -13.79 -9.11 -0.31
N LYS A 132 -14.37 -10.29 -0.53
CA LYS A 132 -13.72 -11.59 -0.29
C LYS A 132 -12.49 -11.89 -1.17
N ASN A 133 -12.34 -11.20 -2.29
CA ASN A 133 -11.26 -11.42 -3.22
C ASN A 133 -10.26 -10.24 -3.16
N VAL A 134 -8.98 -10.55 -3.31
CA VAL A 134 -7.91 -9.53 -3.21
C VAL A 134 -8.05 -8.51 -4.34
N ASP A 135 -8.09 -7.22 -3.98
CA ASP A 135 -8.10 -6.06 -4.87
C ASP A 135 -9.18 -6.09 -5.97
N THR A 136 -10.38 -6.65 -5.67
CA THR A 136 -11.46 -6.79 -6.65
C THR A 136 -12.74 -6.06 -6.29
N GLY A 137 -12.78 -5.38 -5.16
CA GLY A 137 -13.97 -4.68 -4.70
C GLY A 137 -14.30 -3.43 -5.51
N ASP A 138 -15.49 -2.89 -5.29
CA ASP A 138 -16.01 -1.74 -6.04
C ASP A 138 -15.20 -0.47 -5.77
N ILE A 139 -14.84 0.23 -6.83
CA ILE A 139 -14.03 1.45 -6.78
C ILE A 139 -14.87 2.60 -6.27
N ILE A 140 -14.40 3.21 -5.18
CA ILE A 140 -14.99 4.43 -4.59
C ILE A 140 -14.33 5.69 -5.15
N TYR A 141 -13.02 5.67 -5.30
CA TYR A 141 -12.26 6.82 -5.79
C TYR A 141 -11.02 6.35 -6.54
N GLN A 142 -10.63 7.12 -7.54
CA GLN A 142 -9.42 6.85 -8.30
C GLN A 142 -8.75 8.17 -8.70
N LYS A 143 -7.45 8.26 -8.47
CA LYS A 143 -6.61 9.41 -8.85
C LYS A 143 -5.55 8.99 -9.85
N THR A 144 -5.55 9.62 -11.00
CA THR A 144 -4.50 9.42 -12.01
C THR A 144 -3.37 10.41 -11.81
N LEU A 145 -2.14 9.92 -11.86
CA LEU A 145 -0.89 10.67 -11.72
C LEU A 145 0.04 10.38 -12.89
N ASN A 146 0.77 11.38 -13.35
CA ASN A 146 1.83 11.16 -14.33
C ASN A 146 3.08 10.62 -13.62
N ILE A 147 3.54 9.45 -14.04
CA ILE A 147 4.71 8.75 -13.49
C ILE A 147 5.85 8.61 -14.52
N GLU A 148 5.71 9.19 -15.71
CA GLU A 148 6.71 9.06 -16.78
C GLU A 148 8.07 9.61 -16.31
N GLY A 149 9.09 8.78 -16.39
CA GLY A 149 10.46 9.15 -16.01
C GLY A 149 10.75 9.22 -14.51
N LYS A 150 9.74 9.01 -13.65
CA LYS A 150 9.90 9.10 -12.18
C LYS A 150 10.55 7.85 -11.58
N TYR A 151 11.12 8.03 -10.40
CA TYR A 151 11.54 6.96 -9.50
C TYR A 151 10.35 6.50 -8.64
N ALA A 152 10.42 5.28 -8.10
CA ALA A 152 9.34 4.76 -7.27
C ALA A 152 9.11 5.61 -6.02
N THR A 153 10.17 6.10 -5.38
CA THR A 153 10.10 7.04 -4.25
C THR A 153 9.32 8.30 -4.61
N GLU A 154 9.59 8.92 -5.76
CA GLU A 154 8.88 10.11 -6.24
C GLU A 154 7.39 9.82 -6.53
N VAL A 155 7.07 8.62 -7.03
CA VAL A 155 5.68 8.20 -7.25
C VAL A 155 4.95 8.01 -5.93
N TYR A 156 5.58 7.39 -4.93
CA TYR A 156 5.01 7.25 -3.59
C TYR A 156 4.75 8.62 -2.95
N GLU A 157 5.71 9.54 -2.97
CA GLU A 157 5.56 10.91 -2.46
C GLU A 157 4.38 11.62 -3.13
N GLN A 158 4.30 11.57 -4.46
CA GLN A 158 3.20 12.18 -5.22
C GLN A 158 1.84 11.58 -4.87
N ILE A 159 1.78 10.28 -4.60
CA ILE A 159 0.56 9.61 -4.12
C ILE A 159 0.16 10.14 -2.73
N TYR A 160 1.10 10.24 -1.80
CA TYR A 160 0.83 10.73 -0.43
C TYR A 160 0.35 12.18 -0.43
N GLU A 161 0.98 13.06 -1.20
CA GLU A 161 0.57 14.45 -1.36
C GLU A 161 -0.84 14.56 -1.95
N SER A 162 -1.11 13.83 -3.05
CA SER A 162 -2.44 13.81 -3.65
C SER A 162 -3.50 13.27 -2.70
N PHE A 163 -3.20 12.20 -1.96
CA PHE A 163 -4.12 11.63 -0.98
C PHE A 163 -4.42 12.62 0.14
N HIS A 164 -3.42 13.35 0.63
CA HIS A 164 -3.60 14.38 1.65
C HIS A 164 -4.57 15.48 1.21
N ILE A 165 -4.53 15.88 -0.05
CA ILE A 165 -5.44 16.89 -0.62
C ILE A 165 -6.84 16.32 -0.83
N ASP A 166 -6.93 15.09 -1.31
CA ASP A 166 -8.19 14.52 -1.81
C ASP A 166 -9.07 13.93 -0.69
N ILE A 167 -8.49 13.43 0.42
CA ILE A 167 -9.16 12.55 1.37
C ILE A 167 -10.45 13.13 1.97
N LEU A 168 -10.50 14.42 2.26
CA LEU A 168 -11.70 15.06 2.82
C LEU A 168 -12.84 15.22 1.80
N ASN A 169 -12.54 15.12 0.52
CA ASN A 169 -13.50 15.23 -0.57
C ASN A 169 -14.00 13.87 -1.07
N ILE A 170 -13.51 12.76 -0.49
CA ILE A 170 -13.91 11.41 -0.89
C ILE A 170 -15.19 11.01 -0.18
N ASP A 171 -16.24 10.74 -0.95
CA ASP A 171 -17.50 10.20 -0.45
C ASP A 171 -17.43 8.68 -0.31
N PHE A 172 -17.20 8.20 0.91
CA PHE A 172 -17.15 6.78 1.24
C PHE A 172 -18.53 6.09 1.29
N TYR A 173 -19.61 6.86 1.18
CA TYR A 173 -20.98 6.32 1.21
C TYR A 173 -21.60 6.16 -0.17
N LYS A 174 -20.96 6.68 -1.20
CA LYS A 174 -21.47 6.50 -2.56
C LYS A 174 -21.41 5.05 -3.02
N ASN A 175 -22.22 4.72 -3.99
CA ASN A 175 -22.14 3.44 -4.68
C ASN A 175 -20.81 3.35 -5.43
N GLY A 176 -20.09 2.25 -5.19
CA GLY A 176 -18.84 1.97 -5.88
C GLY A 176 -19.08 1.54 -7.33
N GLN A 177 -18.08 1.75 -8.17
CA GLN A 177 -18.06 1.28 -9.54
C GLN A 177 -17.43 -0.13 -9.58
N ILE A 178 -18.12 -1.08 -10.19
CA ILE A 178 -17.59 -2.42 -10.41
C ILE A 178 -16.33 -2.35 -11.27
N GLN A 179 -15.31 -3.12 -10.91
CA GLN A 179 -14.12 -3.25 -11.73
C GLN A 179 -14.40 -4.05 -12.99
N GLU A 180 -14.46 -3.35 -14.11
CA GLU A 180 -14.59 -3.96 -15.44
C GLU A 180 -13.21 -4.10 -16.09
N ASN A 181 -13.11 -4.98 -17.13
CA ASN A 181 -11.93 -5.14 -17.96
C ASN A 181 -10.80 -6.03 -17.44
N ILE A 182 -9.77 -6.14 -18.27
CA ILE A 182 -8.63 -7.03 -18.09
C ILE A 182 -7.81 -6.56 -16.88
N ALA A 183 -7.85 -7.37 -15.83
CA ALA A 183 -7.01 -7.17 -14.65
C ALA A 183 -5.59 -7.65 -14.92
N SER A 184 -4.60 -6.95 -14.38
CA SER A 184 -3.23 -7.46 -14.28
C SER A 184 -2.84 -7.62 -12.81
N ASN A 185 -2.01 -8.65 -12.54
CA ASN A 185 -1.57 -8.98 -11.20
C ASN A 185 -0.08 -8.67 -11.05
N THR A 186 0.32 -8.34 -9.83
CA THR A 186 1.72 -8.15 -9.47
C THR A 186 2.20 -9.30 -8.57
N ARG A 187 3.51 -9.43 -8.42
CA ARG A 187 4.14 -10.39 -7.52
C ARG A 187 5.23 -9.71 -6.69
N LYS A 188 5.63 -10.30 -5.60
CA LYS A 188 6.80 -9.84 -4.85
C LYS A 188 8.06 -9.98 -5.71
N PHE A 189 8.98 -9.04 -5.54
CA PHE A 189 10.29 -9.06 -6.20
C PHE A 189 11.32 -9.75 -5.31
N PHE A 190 12.25 -10.45 -5.97
CA PHE A 190 13.37 -11.14 -5.35
C PHE A 190 14.68 -10.53 -5.86
N LYS A 191 15.80 -10.91 -5.25
CA LYS A 191 17.12 -10.38 -5.60
C LYS A 191 17.46 -10.50 -7.09
N GLU A 192 17.03 -11.57 -7.73
CA GLU A 192 17.26 -11.84 -9.14
C GLU A 192 16.57 -10.83 -10.07
N ASP A 193 15.46 -10.27 -9.62
CA ASP A 193 14.72 -9.25 -10.38
C ASP A 193 15.50 -7.94 -10.55
N PHE A 194 16.51 -7.70 -9.71
CA PHE A 194 17.36 -6.50 -9.79
C PHE A 194 18.49 -6.63 -10.82
N ASN A 195 18.65 -7.79 -11.45
CA ASN A 195 19.62 -7.98 -12.52
C ASN A 195 19.18 -7.22 -13.78
N ILE A 196 20.06 -6.36 -14.30
CA ILE A 196 19.82 -5.58 -15.52
C ILE A 196 20.71 -6.03 -16.71
N GLN A 197 21.43 -7.13 -16.54
CA GLN A 197 22.24 -7.71 -17.62
C GLN A 197 21.33 -8.11 -18.79
N GLU A 198 21.80 -7.85 -20.01
CA GLU A 198 21.08 -8.18 -21.25
C GLU A 198 19.76 -7.41 -21.48
N LEU A 199 19.47 -6.39 -20.69
CA LEU A 199 18.33 -5.52 -20.91
C LEU A 199 18.65 -4.41 -21.91
N THR A 200 17.62 -3.95 -22.62
CA THR A 200 17.71 -2.67 -23.34
C THR A 200 17.98 -1.53 -22.36
N ILE A 201 18.57 -0.45 -22.85
CA ILE A 201 18.82 0.75 -22.01
C ILE A 201 17.52 1.25 -21.37
N GLN A 202 16.41 1.23 -22.09
CA GLN A 202 15.11 1.66 -21.59
C GLN A 202 14.64 0.79 -20.43
N ASN A 203 14.70 -0.54 -20.57
CA ASN A 203 14.29 -1.48 -19.53
C ASN A 203 15.24 -1.46 -18.31
N ALA A 204 16.54 -1.27 -18.54
CA ALA A 204 17.50 -1.11 -17.44
C ALA A 204 17.20 0.16 -16.62
N LYS A 205 16.96 1.30 -17.29
CA LYS A 205 16.56 2.55 -16.63
C LYS A 205 15.25 2.42 -15.88
N SER A 206 14.26 1.75 -16.48
CA SER A 206 12.96 1.49 -15.83
C SER A 206 13.14 0.67 -14.54
N LYS A 207 13.97 -0.37 -14.59
CA LYS A 207 14.24 -1.25 -13.45
C LYS A 207 15.00 -0.50 -12.33
N ILE A 208 15.98 0.32 -12.67
CA ILE A 208 16.69 1.18 -11.71
C ILE A 208 15.70 2.10 -11.00
N ARG A 209 14.81 2.77 -11.74
CA ARG A 209 13.80 3.66 -11.18
C ARG A 209 12.75 2.94 -10.33
N ALA A 210 12.31 1.75 -10.77
CA ALA A 210 11.31 0.97 -10.04
C ALA A 210 11.82 0.43 -8.70
N PHE A 211 13.12 0.23 -8.56
CA PHE A 211 13.72 -0.40 -7.39
C PHE A 211 14.63 0.51 -6.57
N ASP A 212 14.55 1.83 -6.76
CA ASP A 212 15.44 2.82 -6.16
C ASP A 212 15.54 2.71 -4.62
N TYR A 213 14.46 2.34 -3.95
CA TYR A 213 14.40 2.19 -2.49
C TYR A 213 14.53 0.72 -2.02
N LEU A 214 14.36 -0.26 -2.92
CA LEU A 214 14.42 -1.69 -2.57
C LEU A 214 15.85 -2.22 -2.56
N GLY A 215 16.74 -1.60 -3.34
CA GLY A 215 18.15 -1.93 -3.43
C GLY A 215 18.71 -1.72 -4.83
N PRO A 216 20.02 -1.68 -4.96
CA PRO A 216 20.67 -1.34 -6.23
C PRO A 216 20.46 -2.43 -7.27
N ALA A 217 20.17 -2.03 -8.50
CA ALA A 217 20.28 -2.88 -9.67
C ALA A 217 21.73 -3.38 -9.83
N PHE A 218 21.93 -4.50 -10.48
CA PHE A 218 23.26 -5.06 -10.66
C PHE A 218 23.42 -5.77 -12.01
N ILE A 219 24.68 -5.92 -12.43
CA ILE A 219 25.12 -6.83 -13.49
C ILE A 219 26.01 -7.91 -12.89
N LYS A 220 26.04 -9.09 -13.49
CA LYS A 220 26.96 -10.17 -13.09
C LYS A 220 28.22 -10.12 -13.92
N TYR A 221 29.39 -10.11 -13.26
CA TYR A 221 30.69 -10.23 -13.89
C TYR A 221 31.54 -11.22 -13.07
N ASN A 222 32.01 -12.29 -13.70
CA ASN A 222 32.81 -13.35 -13.04
C ASN A 222 32.19 -13.82 -11.70
N ASN A 223 30.88 -14.11 -11.68
CA ASN A 223 30.09 -14.48 -10.50
C ASN A 223 30.01 -13.42 -9.39
N ILE A 224 30.43 -12.19 -9.65
CA ILE A 224 30.31 -11.04 -8.74
C ILE A 224 29.19 -10.14 -9.21
N ASN A 225 28.32 -9.71 -8.30
CA ASN A 225 27.31 -8.71 -8.60
C ASN A 225 27.92 -7.31 -8.49
N LEU A 226 28.10 -6.65 -9.62
CA LEU A 226 28.49 -5.23 -9.68
C LEU A 226 27.23 -4.38 -9.55
N LYS A 227 27.12 -3.65 -8.43
CA LYS A 227 25.97 -2.81 -8.14
C LYS A 227 26.02 -1.53 -8.93
N ILE A 228 24.88 -1.12 -9.46
CA ILE A 228 24.67 0.19 -10.07
C ILE A 228 24.13 1.11 -8.98
N LEU A 229 24.87 2.14 -8.66
CA LEU A 229 24.46 3.19 -7.70
C LEU A 229 23.91 4.38 -8.50
N ASN A 230 22.86 5.00 -7.97
CA ASN A 230 22.28 6.23 -8.51
C ASN A 230 23.11 7.44 -8.13
#